data_b549416d6824ea41730de8d555e5f2d4
#
_entry.id   b549416d6824ea41730de8d555e5f2d4
#
_cell.length_a   1.000
_cell.length_b   1.000
_cell.length_c   1.000
_cell.angle_alpha   90.00
_cell.angle_beta   90.00
_cell.angle_gamma   90.00
#
_symmetry.space_group_name_H-M   'P 1'
#
loop_
_entity.id
_entity.type
_entity.pdbx_description
1 polymer ?
#
loop_
_entity_poly.entity_id
_entity_poly.type
_entity_poly.pdbx_seq_one_letter_code
_entity_poly.pdbx_strand_id
1 'polypeptide(L)'
;MLAPPSPSAKTAPVARPVDANAVDSALRRLSRQPQPPWLHAEVARRMAQRLAVVKLRPATVLDWWGYTGASAALLAQAYPQARRVVVEPSAALVQRSMAATVSPWWSPRRWLRPKVEVAQSEPAPLSAQLLWANMMLHAAPDPPSLMQRWQRLLAADGFLMFSCLGPDTVRELRALYQRLGWPVAGTEFVDMHDLGDMLLHAGFADPVMDQEHLSLTWSSPQALLAELRGMGCNASSARWPGLCTPRWHDRLCRELQSLAGADGRLRLSFEIIYGHAFKAAPRPHPASETTVALQDMRAMLRPA
;
A
#
# COMPACT_ATOMS: atom_id res chain seq x y z
N MET A 1 -42.03 -3.65 -25.96
CA MET A 1 -41.41 -2.97 -24.81
C MET A 1 -40.55 -4.00 -24.10
N LEU A 2 -39.24 -4.00 -24.36
CA LEU A 2 -38.29 -4.87 -23.66
C LEU A 2 -37.85 -4.13 -22.37
N ALA A 3 -37.97 -4.83 -21.25
CA ALA A 3 -37.52 -4.31 -19.97
C ALA A 3 -35.99 -4.09 -19.99
N PRO A 4 -35.43 -3.05 -19.31
CA PRO A 4 -34.01 -2.85 -19.23
C PRO A 4 -33.37 -3.98 -18.41
N PRO A 5 -32.13 -4.39 -18.74
CA PRO A 5 -31.43 -5.43 -18.00
C PRO A 5 -31.21 -5.00 -16.55
N SER A 6 -31.49 -5.90 -15.63
CA SER A 6 -31.23 -5.71 -14.20
C SER A 6 -29.74 -5.41 -13.96
N PRO A 7 -29.40 -4.49 -13.04
CA PRO A 7 -28.00 -4.24 -12.71
C PRO A 7 -27.35 -5.51 -12.16
N SER A 8 -26.25 -5.90 -12.78
CA SER A 8 -25.42 -7.04 -12.40
C SER A 8 -25.14 -7.00 -10.90
N ALA A 9 -25.46 -8.08 -10.20
CA ALA A 9 -25.14 -8.24 -8.78
C ALA A 9 -23.64 -8.07 -8.59
N LYS A 10 -23.21 -6.97 -7.96
CA LYS A 10 -21.81 -6.71 -7.59
C LYS A 10 -21.37 -7.83 -6.66
N THR A 11 -20.48 -8.67 -7.12
CA THR A 11 -19.83 -9.73 -6.35
C THR A 11 -19.14 -9.08 -5.16
N ALA A 12 -19.46 -9.51 -3.95
CA ALA A 12 -18.77 -9.05 -2.75
C ALA A 12 -17.25 -9.33 -2.88
N PRO A 13 -16.38 -8.43 -2.44
CA PRO A 13 -14.93 -8.63 -2.56
C PRO A 13 -14.54 -9.93 -1.83
N VAL A 14 -14.00 -10.89 -2.56
CA VAL A 14 -13.54 -12.16 -2.03
C VAL A 14 -12.32 -11.88 -1.15
N ALA A 15 -12.41 -12.21 0.14
CA ALA A 15 -11.27 -12.15 1.05
C ALA A 15 -10.14 -13.01 0.46
N ARG A 16 -8.96 -12.40 0.24
CA ARG A 16 -7.82 -13.11 -0.30
C ARG A 16 -7.27 -14.08 0.73
N PRO A 17 -6.92 -15.31 0.35
CA PRO A 17 -6.35 -16.29 1.27
C PRO A 17 -4.89 -15.95 1.59
N VAL A 18 -4.67 -14.86 2.34
CA VAL A 18 -3.36 -14.46 2.86
C VAL A 18 -3.14 -15.13 4.20
N ASP A 19 -2.03 -15.85 4.33
CA ASP A 19 -1.62 -16.48 5.60
C ASP A 19 -0.93 -15.45 6.49
N ALA A 20 -1.60 -15.04 7.56
CA ALA A 20 -1.09 -14.08 8.54
C ALA A 20 0.24 -14.52 9.16
N ASN A 21 0.43 -15.84 9.42
CA ASN A 21 1.69 -16.36 10.00
C ASN A 21 2.86 -16.20 9.01
N ALA A 22 2.60 -16.34 7.71
CA ALA A 22 3.62 -16.09 6.69
C ALA A 22 4.00 -14.62 6.63
N VAL A 23 3.03 -13.71 6.69
CA VAL A 23 3.25 -12.26 6.76
C VAL A 23 4.08 -11.91 8.00
N ASP A 24 3.68 -12.38 9.19
CA ASP A 24 4.40 -12.14 10.43
C ASP A 24 5.84 -12.67 10.39
N SER A 25 6.04 -13.83 9.77
CA SER A 25 7.38 -14.41 9.61
C SER A 25 8.25 -13.58 8.65
N ALA A 26 7.65 -13.01 7.59
CA ALA A 26 8.32 -12.08 6.70
C ALA A 26 8.68 -10.78 7.42
N LEU A 27 7.75 -10.20 8.17
CA LEU A 27 7.97 -8.96 8.94
C LEU A 27 9.08 -9.14 9.99
N ARG A 28 9.11 -10.28 10.72
CA ARG A 28 10.21 -10.62 11.62
C ARG A 28 11.55 -10.72 10.90
N ARG A 29 11.60 -11.24 9.69
CA ARG A 29 12.83 -11.29 8.89
C ARG A 29 13.23 -9.90 8.43
N LEU A 30 12.31 -9.10 7.92
CA LEU A 30 12.54 -7.73 7.48
C LEU A 30 13.03 -6.83 8.62
N SER A 31 12.49 -6.99 9.83
CA SER A 31 12.93 -6.23 11.01
C SER A 31 14.39 -6.49 11.43
N ARG A 32 14.97 -7.63 11.01
CA ARG A 32 16.39 -7.98 11.26
C ARG A 32 17.34 -7.45 10.20
N GLN A 33 16.83 -7.00 9.04
CA GLN A 33 17.68 -6.42 8.01
C GLN A 33 18.18 -5.04 8.43
N PRO A 34 19.41 -4.66 8.05
CA PRO A 34 19.97 -3.36 8.42
C PRO A 34 19.19 -2.19 7.82
N GLN A 35 18.59 -2.40 6.67
CA GLN A 35 17.81 -1.39 5.93
C GLN A 35 16.51 -1.98 5.38
N PRO A 36 15.50 -1.14 5.10
CA PRO A 36 14.31 -1.56 4.35
C PRO A 36 14.65 -2.15 2.99
N PRO A 37 13.76 -2.94 2.36
CA PRO A 37 13.97 -3.43 1.02
C PRO A 37 14.19 -2.28 0.03
N TRP A 38 15.21 -2.40 -0.82
CA TRP A 38 15.58 -1.33 -1.75
C TRP A 38 14.46 -0.98 -2.74
N LEU A 39 13.68 -1.99 -3.19
CA LEU A 39 12.53 -1.76 -4.06
C LEU A 39 11.48 -0.90 -3.37
N HIS A 40 11.22 -1.13 -2.07
CA HIS A 40 10.30 -0.29 -1.30
C HIS A 40 10.83 1.16 -1.20
N ALA A 41 12.14 1.34 -1.02
CA ALA A 41 12.76 2.67 -0.99
C ALA A 41 12.64 3.38 -2.35
N GLU A 42 12.85 2.67 -3.45
CA GLU A 42 12.70 3.22 -4.81
C GLU A 42 11.25 3.59 -5.10
N VAL A 43 10.29 2.74 -4.74
CA VAL A 43 8.85 3.01 -4.90
C VAL A 43 8.43 4.20 -4.02
N ALA A 44 8.91 4.29 -2.78
CA ALA A 44 8.66 5.44 -1.90
C ALA A 44 9.16 6.76 -2.52
N ARG A 45 10.36 6.73 -3.13
CA ARG A 45 10.95 7.89 -3.80
C ARG A 45 10.07 8.35 -4.99
N ARG A 46 9.61 7.41 -5.82
CA ARG A 46 8.71 7.70 -6.95
C ARG A 46 7.35 8.21 -6.46
N MET A 47 6.80 7.62 -5.40
CA MET A 47 5.55 8.07 -4.79
C MET A 47 5.71 9.48 -4.18
N ALA A 48 6.87 9.79 -3.57
CA ALA A 48 7.14 11.12 -3.01
C ALA A 48 7.22 12.20 -4.10
N GLN A 49 7.67 11.88 -5.30
CA GLN A 49 7.67 12.83 -6.44
C GLN A 49 6.25 13.28 -6.79
N ARG A 50 5.26 12.40 -6.62
CA ARG A 50 3.84 12.72 -6.85
C ARG A 50 3.26 13.69 -5.81
N LEU A 51 3.89 13.83 -4.63
CA LEU A 51 3.48 14.84 -3.64
C LEU A 51 3.66 16.27 -4.14
N ALA A 52 4.52 16.50 -5.13
CA ALA A 52 4.79 17.84 -5.68
C ALA A 52 3.55 18.51 -6.29
N VAL A 53 2.59 17.72 -6.79
CA VAL A 53 1.33 18.24 -7.36
C VAL A 53 0.25 18.46 -6.31
N VAL A 54 0.42 17.93 -5.09
CA VAL A 54 -0.56 18.06 -4.00
C VAL A 54 -0.32 19.39 -3.28
N LYS A 55 -1.29 20.30 -3.37
CA LYS A 55 -1.20 21.64 -2.75
C LYS A 55 -1.34 21.61 -1.22
N LEU A 56 -2.02 20.59 -0.69
CA LEU A 56 -2.25 20.45 0.75
C LEU A 56 -0.91 20.33 1.50
N ARG A 57 -0.78 21.09 2.59
CA ARG A 57 0.35 21.00 3.52
C ARG A 57 -0.12 20.37 4.82
N PRO A 58 0.07 19.05 5.01
CA PRO A 58 -0.43 18.36 6.18
C PRO A 58 0.30 18.82 7.44
N ALA A 59 -0.46 19.13 8.49
CA ALA A 59 0.08 19.35 9.82
C ALA A 59 0.37 18.01 10.54
N THR A 60 -0.37 16.96 10.19
CA THR A 60 -0.18 15.59 10.71
C THR A 60 -0.14 14.59 9.57
N VAL A 61 0.94 13.79 9.54
CA VAL A 61 1.15 12.69 8.60
C VAL A 61 1.08 11.38 9.36
N LEU A 62 0.23 10.47 8.92
CA LEU A 62 0.17 9.09 9.39
C LEU A 62 0.96 8.20 8.41
N ASP A 63 2.06 7.62 8.89
CA ASP A 63 2.99 6.79 8.12
C ASP A 63 2.75 5.31 8.48
N TRP A 64 2.05 4.60 7.60
CA TRP A 64 1.62 3.23 7.85
C TRP A 64 2.65 2.22 7.38
N TRP A 65 3.19 1.41 8.33
CA TRP A 65 4.33 0.51 8.14
C TRP A 65 5.59 1.27 7.66
N GLY A 66 5.87 2.39 8.31
CA GLY A 66 6.86 3.37 7.88
C GLY A 66 8.26 2.82 7.71
N TYR A 67 8.71 1.88 8.58
CA TYR A 67 10.04 1.29 8.46
C TYR A 67 10.18 0.49 7.17
N THR A 68 9.31 -0.49 6.95
CA THR A 68 9.37 -1.32 5.73
C THR A 68 9.02 -0.52 4.48
N GLY A 69 8.23 0.53 4.63
CA GLY A 69 7.89 1.49 3.57
C GLY A 69 9.01 2.47 3.20
N ALA A 70 10.11 2.52 3.97
CA ALA A 70 11.25 3.42 3.72
C ALA A 70 10.88 4.90 3.58
N SER A 71 9.83 5.36 4.26
CA SER A 71 9.20 6.67 4.06
C SER A 71 9.83 7.81 4.87
N ALA A 72 10.55 7.47 5.96
CA ALA A 72 10.94 8.40 7.02
C ALA A 72 11.65 9.68 6.53
N ALA A 73 12.68 9.53 5.70
CA ALA A 73 13.45 10.67 5.19
C ALA A 73 12.66 11.49 4.16
N LEU A 74 11.91 10.82 3.31
CA LEU A 74 11.11 11.43 2.25
C LEU A 74 9.99 12.30 2.82
N LEU A 75 9.25 11.78 3.82
CA LEU A 75 8.18 12.53 4.49
C LEU A 75 8.73 13.70 5.31
N ALA A 76 9.88 13.52 5.99
CA ALA A 76 10.55 14.61 6.70
C ALA A 76 11.05 15.72 5.75
N GLN A 77 11.45 15.36 4.53
CA GLN A 77 11.85 16.32 3.52
C GLN A 77 10.63 17.05 2.90
N ALA A 78 9.58 16.30 2.56
CA ALA A 78 8.38 16.87 1.93
C ALA A 78 7.59 17.78 2.90
N TYR A 79 7.52 17.37 4.17
CA TYR A 79 6.73 18.05 5.21
C TYR A 79 7.51 18.24 6.50
N PRO A 80 8.52 19.12 6.51
CA PRO A 80 9.47 19.26 7.61
C PRO A 80 8.83 19.76 8.92
N GLN A 81 7.66 20.36 8.85
CA GLN A 81 6.93 20.89 10.01
C GLN A 81 5.77 19.98 10.47
N ALA A 82 5.48 18.91 9.72
CA ALA A 82 4.37 18.03 10.07
C ALA A 82 4.71 17.12 11.26
N ARG A 83 3.77 16.98 12.21
CA ARG A 83 3.80 15.89 13.19
C ARG A 83 3.69 14.57 12.43
N ARG A 84 4.60 13.63 12.66
CA ARG A 84 4.54 12.31 12.04
C ARG A 84 4.17 11.26 13.07
N VAL A 85 3.13 10.48 12.76
CA VAL A 85 2.71 9.30 13.53
C VAL A 85 3.02 8.08 12.68
N VAL A 86 3.87 7.21 13.18
CA VAL A 86 4.27 5.96 12.49
C VAL A 86 3.56 4.80 13.14
N VAL A 87 2.81 4.04 12.35
CA VAL A 87 2.13 2.82 12.81
C VAL A 87 2.82 1.59 12.23
N GLU A 88 3.37 0.77 13.11
CA GLU A 88 4.11 -0.42 12.75
C GLU A 88 3.37 -1.71 13.12
N PRO A 89 3.46 -2.78 12.31
CA PRO A 89 2.70 -4.00 12.54
C PRO A 89 3.25 -4.89 13.67
N SER A 90 4.44 -4.57 14.20
CA SER A 90 5.05 -5.38 15.27
C SER A 90 5.96 -4.56 16.19
N ALA A 91 6.15 -5.03 17.42
CA ALA A 91 7.05 -4.39 18.39
C ALA A 91 8.50 -4.28 17.88
N ALA A 92 8.97 -5.26 17.13
CA ALA A 92 10.32 -5.24 16.55
C ALA A 92 10.47 -4.11 15.52
N LEU A 93 9.45 -3.86 14.69
CA LEU A 93 9.44 -2.77 13.72
C LEU A 93 9.25 -1.41 14.42
N VAL A 94 8.45 -1.33 15.48
CA VAL A 94 8.40 -0.13 16.35
C VAL A 94 9.79 0.26 16.83
N GLN A 95 10.57 -0.68 17.36
CA GLN A 95 11.93 -0.40 17.79
C GLN A 95 12.84 0.08 16.65
N ARG A 96 12.69 -0.50 15.45
CA ARG A 96 13.45 -0.07 14.26
C ARG A 96 13.09 1.36 13.84
N SER A 97 11.80 1.68 13.78
CA SER A 97 11.32 3.03 13.47
C SER A 97 11.75 4.04 14.53
N MET A 98 11.67 3.69 15.81
CA MET A 98 12.17 4.55 16.89
C MET A 98 13.67 4.81 16.73
N ALA A 99 14.48 3.78 16.50
CA ALA A 99 15.92 3.93 16.30
C ALA A 99 16.26 4.83 15.10
N ALA A 100 15.47 4.75 14.02
CA ALA A 100 15.64 5.60 12.83
C ALA A 100 15.25 7.07 13.07
N THR A 101 14.47 7.37 14.13
CA THR A 101 14.05 8.74 14.47
C THR A 101 14.96 9.42 15.50
N VAL A 102 15.84 8.68 16.19
CA VAL A 102 16.74 9.22 17.19
C VAL A 102 17.80 10.09 16.51
N SER A 103 17.72 11.39 16.74
CA SER A 103 18.82 12.31 16.41
C SER A 103 19.86 12.29 17.53
N PRO A 104 21.16 12.36 17.23
CA PRO A 104 22.20 12.47 18.24
C PRO A 104 21.89 13.61 19.23
N TRP A 105 22.18 13.39 20.53
CA TRP A 105 21.84 14.34 21.59
C TRP A 105 22.48 15.72 21.40
N TRP A 106 23.62 15.80 20.71
CA TRP A 106 24.34 17.03 20.37
C TRP A 106 23.82 17.76 19.13
N SER A 107 22.83 17.19 18.40
CA SER A 107 22.32 17.82 17.20
C SER A 107 21.33 18.94 17.52
N PRO A 108 21.60 20.21 17.13
CA PRO A 108 20.66 21.31 17.31
C PRO A 108 19.30 21.05 16.61
N ARG A 109 19.31 20.21 15.58
CA ARG A 109 18.12 19.79 14.83
C ARG A 109 17.09 19.03 15.67
N ARG A 110 17.51 18.47 16.83
CA ARG A 110 16.60 17.77 17.76
C ARG A 110 15.50 18.68 18.31
N TRP A 111 15.81 19.94 18.54
CA TRP A 111 14.88 20.92 19.13
C TRP A 111 13.97 21.58 18.09
N LEU A 112 14.36 21.52 16.80
CA LEU A 112 13.66 22.16 15.68
C LEU A 112 12.79 21.18 14.88
N ARG A 113 12.89 19.87 15.14
CA ARG A 113 12.12 18.86 14.41
C ARG A 113 10.77 18.57 15.09
N PRO A 114 9.69 18.45 14.31
CA PRO A 114 8.42 18.00 14.82
C PRO A 114 8.55 16.62 15.49
N LYS A 115 7.71 16.37 16.49
CA LYS A 115 7.67 15.10 17.21
C LYS A 115 7.29 13.97 16.26
N VAL A 116 8.10 12.91 16.24
CA VAL A 116 7.74 11.64 15.61
C VAL A 116 7.27 10.70 16.72
N GLU A 117 6.06 10.20 16.57
CA GLU A 117 5.45 9.23 17.45
C GLU A 117 5.40 7.88 16.75
N VAL A 118 5.85 6.82 17.40
CA VAL A 118 5.87 5.47 16.82
C VAL A 118 5.11 4.52 17.73
N ALA A 119 4.15 3.79 17.18
CA ALA A 119 3.30 2.86 17.93
C ALA A 119 2.91 1.63 17.09
N GLN A 120 2.41 0.58 17.74
CA GLN A 120 1.81 -0.59 17.05
C GLN A 120 0.35 -0.36 16.62
N SER A 121 -0.30 0.62 17.23
CA SER A 121 -1.66 1.03 16.86
C SER A 121 -1.71 2.55 16.78
N GLU A 122 -2.63 3.04 15.99
CA GLU A 122 -2.86 4.48 15.92
C GLU A 122 -3.32 5.02 17.27
N PRO A 123 -2.76 6.18 17.70
CA PRO A 123 -3.23 6.86 18.90
C PRO A 123 -4.64 7.41 18.65
N ALA A 124 -5.51 7.32 19.66
CA ALA A 124 -6.84 7.90 19.60
C ALA A 124 -6.92 9.17 20.50
N PRO A 125 -7.55 10.25 20.06
CA PRO A 125 -8.10 10.49 18.72
C PRO A 125 -7.01 10.88 17.71
N LEU A 126 -7.10 10.40 16.48
CA LEU A 126 -6.22 10.79 15.38
C LEU A 126 -7.02 11.33 14.20
N SER A 127 -6.57 12.46 13.66
CA SER A 127 -7.12 13.09 12.46
C SER A 127 -5.94 13.59 11.62
N ALA A 128 -5.47 12.75 10.71
CA ALA A 128 -4.33 13.04 9.85
C ALA A 128 -4.77 13.70 8.54
N GLN A 129 -4.00 14.64 8.02
CA GLN A 129 -4.26 15.22 6.71
C GLN A 129 -3.62 14.42 5.57
N LEU A 130 -2.58 13.63 5.86
CA LEU A 130 -2.00 12.65 4.94
C LEU A 130 -1.89 11.29 5.64
N LEU A 131 -2.37 10.24 4.97
CA LEU A 131 -2.02 8.87 5.27
C LEU A 131 -1.14 8.34 4.15
N TRP A 132 0.04 7.87 4.52
CA TRP A 132 1.03 7.31 3.62
C TRP A 132 1.24 5.83 3.91
N ALA A 133 1.08 4.97 2.89
CA ALA A 133 1.21 3.52 3.03
C ALA A 133 1.97 2.93 1.84
N ASN A 134 3.30 2.82 1.95
CA ASN A 134 4.14 2.36 0.85
C ASN A 134 4.39 0.85 0.93
N MET A 135 4.11 0.13 -0.19
CA MET A 135 4.47 -1.28 -0.41
C MET A 135 4.01 -2.23 0.70
N MET A 136 2.79 -2.05 1.23
CA MET A 136 2.28 -2.91 2.31
C MET A 136 0.87 -3.47 2.07
N LEU A 137 0.04 -2.81 1.26
CA LEU A 137 -1.37 -3.19 1.09
C LEU A 137 -1.54 -4.62 0.53
N HIS A 138 -0.61 -5.08 -0.28
CA HIS A 138 -0.60 -6.44 -0.83
C HIS A 138 -0.38 -7.52 0.24
N ALA A 139 0.15 -7.16 1.43
CA ALA A 139 0.30 -8.06 2.57
C ALA A 139 -0.89 -8.01 3.54
N ALA A 140 -1.85 -7.10 3.34
CA ALA A 140 -3.03 -7.01 4.17
C ALA A 140 -4.00 -8.17 3.88
N PRO A 141 -4.47 -8.91 4.91
CA PRO A 141 -5.45 -9.98 4.74
C PRO A 141 -6.80 -9.47 4.24
N ASP A 142 -7.21 -8.30 4.68
CA ASP A 142 -8.48 -7.66 4.35
C ASP A 142 -8.25 -6.19 3.95
N PRO A 143 -7.91 -5.91 2.69
CA PRO A 143 -7.71 -4.55 2.20
C PRO A 143 -8.93 -3.64 2.33
N PRO A 144 -10.18 -4.09 2.04
CA PRO A 144 -11.37 -3.25 2.21
C PRO A 144 -11.53 -2.73 3.65
N SER A 145 -11.43 -3.61 4.65
CA SER A 145 -11.52 -3.20 6.07
C SER A 145 -10.38 -2.26 6.47
N LEU A 146 -9.17 -2.49 5.94
CA LEU A 146 -8.02 -1.61 6.18
C LEU A 146 -8.25 -0.22 5.57
N MET A 147 -8.76 -0.14 4.33
CA MET A 147 -9.08 1.13 3.69
C MET A 147 -10.16 1.90 4.43
N GLN A 148 -11.20 1.22 4.93
CA GLN A 148 -12.22 1.85 5.79
C GLN A 148 -11.61 2.39 7.09
N ARG A 149 -10.68 1.66 7.71
CA ARG A 149 -9.92 2.14 8.88
C ARG A 149 -9.10 3.38 8.55
N TRP A 150 -8.38 3.38 7.42
CA TRP A 150 -7.63 4.54 6.95
C TRP A 150 -8.50 5.76 6.73
N GLN A 151 -9.67 5.57 6.11
CA GLN A 151 -10.63 6.65 5.88
C GLN A 151 -11.08 7.29 7.19
N ARG A 152 -11.33 6.50 8.25
CA ARG A 152 -11.70 7.04 9.58
C ARG A 152 -10.59 7.85 10.22
N LEU A 153 -9.32 7.49 10.00
CA LEU A 153 -8.14 8.16 10.57
C LEU A 153 -7.77 9.47 9.87
N LEU A 154 -8.30 9.71 8.68
CA LEU A 154 -8.09 10.95 7.95
C LEU A 154 -9.03 12.06 8.43
N ALA A 155 -8.51 13.28 8.44
CA ALA A 155 -9.32 14.50 8.56
C ALA A 155 -10.24 14.67 7.35
N ALA A 156 -11.26 15.51 7.47
CA ALA A 156 -11.98 16.00 6.31
C ALA A 156 -10.99 16.70 5.36
N ASP A 157 -11.13 16.48 4.05
CA ASP A 157 -10.23 16.95 3.01
C ASP A 157 -8.78 16.40 3.11
N GLY A 158 -8.53 15.50 4.04
CA GLY A 158 -7.28 14.74 4.08
C GLY A 158 -7.19 13.74 2.93
N PHE A 159 -5.97 13.29 2.62
CA PHE A 159 -5.75 12.39 1.50
C PHE A 159 -4.92 11.17 1.89
N LEU A 160 -5.17 10.09 1.19
CA LEU A 160 -4.42 8.85 1.20
C LEU A 160 -3.45 8.83 0.02
N MET A 161 -2.21 8.40 0.26
CA MET A 161 -1.28 7.94 -0.78
C MET A 161 -0.75 6.56 -0.42
N PHE A 162 -0.85 5.63 -1.35
CA PHE A 162 -0.34 4.28 -1.13
C PHE A 162 0.29 3.70 -2.38
N SER A 163 1.05 2.64 -2.19
CA SER A 163 1.52 1.77 -3.26
C SER A 163 1.46 0.31 -2.85
N CYS A 164 1.32 -0.56 -3.82
CA CYS A 164 1.37 -2.00 -3.62
C CYS A 164 1.84 -2.72 -4.89
N LEU A 165 1.99 -4.04 -4.79
CA LEU A 165 2.26 -4.90 -5.94
C LEU A 165 0.96 -5.22 -6.67
N GLY A 166 1.01 -5.26 -8.00
CA GLY A 166 -0.08 -5.64 -8.90
C GLY A 166 0.05 -7.06 -9.44
N PRO A 167 -1.00 -7.53 -10.17
CA PRO A 167 -1.14 -8.92 -10.62
C PRO A 167 -0.01 -9.44 -11.52
N ASP A 168 0.63 -8.56 -12.29
CA ASP A 168 1.73 -8.95 -13.18
C ASP A 168 3.08 -9.14 -12.47
N THR A 169 3.12 -8.92 -11.15
CA THR A 169 4.33 -9.12 -10.36
C THR A 169 4.75 -10.58 -10.38
N VAL A 170 6.04 -10.82 -10.72
CA VAL A 170 6.71 -12.13 -10.84
C VAL A 170 5.96 -13.14 -11.72
N ARG A 171 5.30 -12.67 -12.79
CA ARG A 171 4.52 -13.51 -13.72
C ARG A 171 5.36 -14.63 -14.31
N GLU A 172 6.65 -14.42 -14.57
CA GLU A 172 7.57 -15.41 -15.10
C GLU A 172 7.78 -16.57 -14.11
N LEU A 173 7.90 -16.24 -12.81
CA LEU A 173 8.01 -17.25 -11.76
C LEU A 173 6.71 -18.02 -11.57
N ARG A 174 5.57 -17.34 -11.66
CA ARG A 174 4.25 -17.98 -11.60
C ARG A 174 4.04 -18.95 -12.76
N ALA A 175 4.37 -18.55 -13.98
CA ALA A 175 4.32 -19.40 -15.16
C ALA A 175 5.25 -20.62 -15.04
N LEU A 176 6.44 -20.45 -14.46
CA LEU A 176 7.35 -21.53 -14.16
C LEU A 176 6.74 -22.56 -13.19
N TYR A 177 6.19 -22.10 -12.07
CA TYR A 177 5.55 -22.98 -11.08
C TYR A 177 4.35 -23.73 -11.66
N GLN A 178 3.52 -23.05 -12.45
CA GLN A 178 2.40 -23.68 -13.15
C GLN A 178 2.87 -24.77 -14.12
N ARG A 179 3.90 -24.50 -14.94
CA ARG A 179 4.50 -25.48 -15.86
C ARG A 179 5.04 -26.71 -15.14
N LEU A 180 5.57 -26.53 -13.93
CA LEU A 180 6.13 -27.62 -13.11
C LEU A 180 5.08 -28.38 -12.30
N GLY A 181 3.81 -27.96 -12.35
CA GLY A 181 2.74 -28.50 -11.50
C GLY A 181 2.97 -28.26 -10.01
N TRP A 182 3.68 -27.19 -9.66
CA TRP A 182 3.94 -26.80 -8.28
C TRP A 182 2.84 -25.91 -7.74
N PRO A 183 2.66 -25.86 -6.39
CA PRO A 183 1.77 -24.89 -5.75
C PRO A 183 2.14 -23.45 -6.12
N VAL A 184 1.23 -22.51 -5.85
CA VAL A 184 1.39 -21.12 -6.26
C VAL A 184 2.71 -20.48 -5.80
N ALA A 185 3.39 -19.79 -6.70
CA ALA A 185 4.67 -19.14 -6.44
C ALA A 185 4.57 -17.88 -5.59
N GLY A 186 3.40 -17.24 -5.53
CA GLY A 186 3.18 -15.97 -4.84
C GLY A 186 1.71 -15.75 -4.50
N THR A 187 1.47 -14.74 -3.65
CA THR A 187 0.14 -14.27 -3.33
C THR A 187 -0.52 -13.68 -4.59
N GLU A 188 -1.82 -13.87 -4.74
CA GLU A 188 -2.58 -13.13 -5.74
C GLU A 188 -2.67 -11.67 -5.34
N PHE A 189 -2.38 -10.77 -6.27
CA PHE A 189 -2.47 -9.33 -6.04
C PHE A 189 -3.76 -8.78 -6.66
N VAL A 190 -4.25 -7.67 -6.10
CA VAL A 190 -5.46 -7.02 -6.58
C VAL A 190 -5.13 -6.16 -7.78
N ASP A 191 -6.03 -6.17 -8.75
CA ASP A 191 -5.95 -5.29 -9.91
C ASP A 191 -6.18 -3.81 -9.52
N MET A 192 -5.65 -2.91 -10.32
CA MET A 192 -5.73 -1.47 -10.11
C MET A 192 -7.18 -0.96 -10.07
N HIS A 193 -8.06 -1.49 -10.92
CA HIS A 193 -9.46 -1.08 -10.98
C HIS A 193 -10.22 -1.53 -9.73
N ASP A 194 -10.00 -2.78 -9.30
CA ASP A 194 -10.60 -3.31 -8.07
C ASP A 194 -10.15 -2.51 -6.84
N LEU A 195 -8.88 -2.09 -6.79
CA LEU A 195 -8.39 -1.21 -5.72
C LEU A 195 -9.10 0.15 -5.73
N GLY A 196 -9.33 0.72 -6.91
CA GLY A 196 -10.10 1.96 -7.08
C GLY A 196 -11.54 1.81 -6.57
N ASP A 197 -12.20 0.71 -6.93
CA ASP A 197 -13.54 0.41 -6.44
C ASP A 197 -13.58 0.19 -4.93
N MET A 198 -12.58 -0.49 -4.35
CA MET A 198 -12.45 -0.64 -2.90
C MET A 198 -12.32 0.71 -2.17
N LEU A 199 -11.58 1.67 -2.75
CA LEU A 199 -11.47 3.04 -2.20
C LEU A 199 -12.81 3.75 -2.19
N LEU A 200 -13.58 3.68 -3.30
CA LEU A 200 -14.92 4.27 -3.37
C LEU A 200 -15.87 3.64 -2.34
N HIS A 201 -15.86 2.31 -2.21
CA HIS A 201 -16.66 1.60 -1.21
C HIS A 201 -16.23 1.91 0.24
N ALA A 202 -14.96 2.22 0.47
CA ALA A 202 -14.45 2.66 1.77
C ALA A 202 -14.82 4.11 2.10
N GLY A 203 -15.44 4.86 1.18
CA GLY A 203 -15.87 6.24 1.37
C GLY A 203 -14.83 7.30 1.01
N PHE A 204 -13.84 6.94 0.21
CA PHE A 204 -12.94 7.91 -0.41
C PHE A 204 -13.58 8.55 -1.64
N ALA A 205 -13.14 9.76 -1.97
CA ALA A 205 -13.53 10.48 -3.17
C ALA A 205 -12.34 10.60 -4.13
N ASP A 206 -12.68 10.72 -5.41
CA ASP A 206 -11.75 11.03 -6.51
C ASP A 206 -10.49 10.14 -6.50
N PRO A 207 -10.62 8.80 -6.46
CA PRO A 207 -9.47 7.93 -6.49
C PRO A 207 -8.74 8.07 -7.84
N VAL A 208 -7.45 8.36 -7.77
CA VAL A 208 -6.57 8.34 -8.94
C VAL A 208 -5.59 7.19 -8.77
N MET A 209 -5.61 6.31 -9.74
CA MET A 209 -4.79 5.11 -9.79
C MET A 209 -3.81 5.21 -10.95
N ASP A 210 -2.59 4.74 -10.73
CA ASP A 210 -1.53 4.68 -11.72
C ASP A 210 -0.75 3.38 -11.55
N GLN A 211 -0.20 2.85 -12.63
CA GLN A 211 0.59 1.62 -12.58
C GLN A 211 1.89 1.77 -13.35
N GLU A 212 2.90 1.05 -12.91
CA GLU A 212 4.22 1.04 -13.51
C GLU A 212 4.77 -0.38 -13.56
N HIS A 213 5.34 -0.75 -14.69
CA HIS A 213 6.02 -2.04 -14.85
C HIS A 213 7.53 -1.85 -14.75
N LEU A 214 8.16 -2.59 -13.84
CA LEU A 214 9.60 -2.65 -13.65
C LEU A 214 10.10 -4.03 -14.04
N SER A 215 11.20 -4.08 -14.80
CA SER A 215 11.91 -5.32 -15.10
C SER A 215 13.21 -5.36 -14.31
N LEU A 216 13.31 -6.29 -13.37
CA LEU A 216 14.51 -6.50 -12.58
C LEU A 216 15.31 -7.67 -13.11
N THR A 217 16.64 -7.59 -13.04
CA THR A 217 17.53 -8.61 -13.61
C THR A 217 18.57 -9.08 -12.61
N TRP A 218 18.89 -10.39 -12.66
CA TRP A 218 19.88 -11.04 -11.80
C TRP A 218 20.86 -11.88 -12.62
N SER A 219 22.06 -12.02 -12.09
CA SER A 219 23.12 -12.82 -12.70
C SER A 219 23.03 -14.32 -12.36
N SER A 220 22.22 -14.69 -11.36
CA SER A 220 22.07 -16.07 -10.93
C SER A 220 20.72 -16.32 -10.23
N PRO A 221 20.22 -17.58 -10.23
CA PRO A 221 19.03 -17.98 -9.47
C PRO A 221 19.16 -17.70 -7.98
N GLN A 222 20.33 -17.91 -7.41
CA GLN A 222 20.59 -17.70 -5.99
C GLN A 222 20.45 -16.24 -5.61
N ALA A 223 21.00 -15.32 -6.41
CA ALA A 223 20.86 -13.88 -6.21
C ALA A 223 19.39 -13.45 -6.31
N LEU A 224 18.67 -13.96 -7.32
CA LEU A 224 17.24 -13.71 -7.49
C LEU A 224 16.43 -14.16 -6.28
N LEU A 225 16.61 -15.40 -5.82
CA LEU A 225 15.87 -15.96 -4.69
C LEU A 225 16.21 -15.26 -3.38
N ALA A 226 17.47 -14.85 -3.18
CA ALA A 226 17.89 -14.07 -2.02
C ALA A 226 17.22 -12.70 -2.00
N GLU A 227 17.15 -12.02 -3.14
CA GLU A 227 16.51 -10.72 -3.30
C GLU A 227 15.00 -10.80 -3.05
N LEU A 228 14.30 -11.75 -3.69
CA LEU A 228 12.86 -11.96 -3.43
C LEU A 228 12.57 -12.21 -1.95
N ARG A 229 13.41 -13.00 -1.29
CA ARG A 229 13.30 -13.23 0.16
C ARG A 229 13.55 -11.96 0.98
N GLY A 230 14.41 -11.07 0.47
CA GLY A 230 14.69 -9.76 1.07
C GLY A 230 13.54 -8.76 0.93
N MET A 231 12.71 -8.91 -0.09
CA MET A 231 11.56 -8.02 -0.35
C MET A 231 10.27 -8.46 0.35
N GLY A 232 10.13 -9.75 0.68
CA GLY A 232 8.91 -10.25 1.31
C GLY A 232 8.83 -11.77 1.36
N CYS A 233 7.63 -12.30 1.16
CA CYS A 233 7.39 -13.74 1.11
C CYS A 233 6.18 -14.08 0.23
N ASN A 234 6.06 -15.37 -0.12
CA ASN A 234 4.79 -15.92 -0.57
C ASN A 234 3.85 -16.10 0.63
N ALA A 235 2.89 -15.21 0.78
CA ALA A 235 1.89 -15.23 1.84
C ALA A 235 0.60 -15.96 1.43
N SER A 236 0.56 -16.61 0.26
CA SER A 236 -0.59 -17.41 -0.14
C SER A 236 -0.82 -18.59 0.81
N SER A 237 -2.05 -18.86 1.20
CA SER A 237 -2.42 -20.07 1.95
C SER A 237 -2.27 -21.34 1.11
N ALA A 238 -2.29 -21.21 -0.22
CA ALA A 238 -2.09 -22.31 -1.19
C ALA A 238 -0.61 -22.51 -1.58
N ARG A 239 0.34 -21.85 -0.90
CA ARG A 239 1.77 -22.10 -1.11
C ARG A 239 2.19 -23.51 -0.71
N TRP A 240 3.41 -23.88 -1.04
CA TRP A 240 4.00 -25.14 -0.59
C TRP A 240 3.83 -25.31 0.94
N PRO A 241 3.20 -26.41 1.42
CA PRO A 241 2.77 -26.53 2.81
C PRO A 241 3.89 -26.96 3.79
N GLY A 242 5.09 -27.24 3.30
CA GLY A 242 6.19 -27.78 4.11
C GLY A 242 7.55 -27.15 3.83
N LEU A 243 8.58 -27.73 4.40
CA LEU A 243 9.97 -27.34 4.14
C LEU A 243 10.38 -27.80 2.75
N CYS A 244 11.02 -26.90 2.02
CA CYS A 244 11.64 -27.22 0.74
C CYS A 244 12.97 -27.93 0.98
N THR A 245 13.14 -29.12 0.36
CA THR A 245 14.40 -29.88 0.45
C THR A 245 15.51 -29.23 -0.38
N PRO A 246 16.79 -29.52 -0.10
CA PRO A 246 17.90 -29.08 -0.96
C PRO A 246 17.70 -29.50 -2.41
N ARG A 247 17.23 -30.71 -2.68
CA ARG A 247 16.94 -31.21 -4.05
C ARG A 247 15.87 -30.38 -4.76
N TRP A 248 14.84 -29.95 -4.02
CA TRP A 248 13.81 -29.05 -4.55
C TRP A 248 14.41 -27.68 -4.89
N HIS A 249 15.24 -27.14 -4.00
CA HIS A 249 15.93 -25.87 -4.23
C HIS A 249 16.85 -25.92 -5.47
N ASP A 250 17.63 -27.01 -5.61
CA ASP A 250 18.50 -27.21 -6.76
C ASP A 250 17.71 -27.35 -8.07
N ARG A 251 16.56 -28.02 -8.01
CA ARG A 251 15.65 -28.09 -9.16
C ARG A 251 15.11 -26.71 -9.52
N LEU A 252 14.64 -25.93 -8.54
CA LEU A 252 14.17 -24.56 -8.77
C LEU A 252 15.27 -23.70 -9.41
N CYS A 253 16.50 -23.77 -8.91
CA CYS A 253 17.61 -23.01 -9.48
C CYS A 253 17.90 -23.41 -10.94
N ARG A 254 17.87 -24.70 -11.29
CA ARG A 254 18.04 -25.15 -12.68
C ARG A 254 16.92 -24.65 -13.59
N GLU A 255 15.68 -24.75 -13.12
CA GLU A 255 14.52 -24.30 -13.89
C GLU A 255 14.50 -22.77 -14.06
N LEU A 256 14.91 -22.02 -13.05
CA LEU A 256 15.10 -20.56 -13.16
C LEU A 256 16.21 -20.24 -14.17
N GLN A 257 17.35 -20.96 -14.12
CA GLN A 257 18.44 -20.72 -15.07
C GLN A 257 18.02 -20.93 -16.52
N SER A 258 17.06 -21.83 -16.78
CA SER A 258 16.51 -22.04 -18.13
C SER A 258 15.68 -20.86 -18.64
N LEU A 259 15.31 -19.92 -17.78
CA LEU A 259 14.60 -18.68 -18.14
C LEU A 259 15.56 -17.51 -18.45
N ALA A 260 16.88 -17.73 -18.38
CA ALA A 260 17.85 -16.69 -18.67
C ALA A 260 17.72 -16.21 -20.12
N GLY A 261 17.78 -14.90 -20.30
CA GLY A 261 17.79 -14.30 -21.63
C GLY A 261 19.12 -14.57 -22.38
N ALA A 262 19.22 -14.09 -23.62
CA ALA A 262 20.44 -14.23 -24.45
C ALA A 262 21.68 -13.58 -23.78
N ASP A 263 21.48 -12.63 -22.89
CA ASP A 263 22.52 -11.98 -22.08
C ASP A 263 22.92 -12.78 -20.82
N GLY A 264 22.37 -13.99 -20.63
CA GLY A 264 22.59 -14.86 -19.49
C GLY A 264 21.91 -14.37 -18.20
N ARG A 265 21.13 -13.30 -18.24
CA ARG A 265 20.49 -12.74 -17.05
C ARG A 265 19.06 -13.25 -16.89
N LEU A 266 18.69 -13.49 -15.65
CA LEU A 266 17.31 -13.77 -15.25
C LEU A 266 16.53 -12.46 -15.15
N ARG A 267 15.28 -12.49 -15.58
CA ARG A 267 14.39 -11.32 -15.55
C ARG A 267 13.08 -11.68 -14.87
N LEU A 268 12.61 -10.79 -13.98
CA LEU A 268 11.25 -10.85 -13.43
C LEU A 268 10.60 -9.50 -13.58
N SER A 269 9.33 -9.53 -13.91
CA SER A 269 8.46 -8.35 -13.97
C SER A 269 7.91 -8.03 -12.58
N PHE A 270 7.82 -6.73 -12.28
CA PHE A 270 7.14 -6.21 -11.11
C PHE A 270 6.18 -5.13 -11.56
N GLU A 271 4.93 -5.29 -11.21
CA GLU A 271 3.91 -4.28 -11.40
C GLU A 271 3.74 -3.53 -10.07
N ILE A 272 3.91 -2.22 -10.12
CA ILE A 272 3.71 -1.35 -8.97
C ILE A 272 2.46 -0.51 -9.23
N ILE A 273 1.50 -0.60 -8.33
CA ILE A 273 0.30 0.21 -8.35
C ILE A 273 0.48 1.34 -7.35
N TYR A 274 0.17 2.53 -7.78
CA TYR A 274 0.09 3.75 -6.96
C TYR A 274 -1.35 4.21 -6.90
N GLY A 275 -1.80 4.60 -5.72
CA GLY A 275 -3.12 5.16 -5.55
C GLY A 275 -3.11 6.37 -4.64
N HIS A 276 -3.93 7.36 -4.98
CA HIS A 276 -4.29 8.41 -4.04
C HIS A 276 -5.79 8.68 -4.10
N ALA A 277 -6.34 9.12 -2.97
CA ALA A 277 -7.76 9.46 -2.87
C ALA A 277 -7.97 10.43 -1.71
N PHE A 278 -9.01 11.23 -1.77
CA PHE A 278 -9.35 12.19 -0.73
C PHE A 278 -10.46 11.64 0.18
N LYS A 279 -10.44 12.05 1.45
CA LYS A 279 -11.61 11.92 2.29
C LYS A 279 -12.52 13.11 2.04
N ALA A 280 -13.65 12.88 1.37
CA ALA A 280 -14.63 13.91 1.12
C ALA A 280 -15.10 14.54 2.45
N ALA A 281 -15.28 15.86 2.45
CA ALA A 281 -15.99 16.52 3.53
C ALA A 281 -17.41 15.95 3.65
N PRO A 282 -17.95 15.82 4.86
CA PRO A 282 -19.34 15.40 5.04
C PRO A 282 -20.24 16.30 4.21
N ARG A 283 -20.94 15.76 3.23
CA ARG A 283 -21.97 16.53 2.52
C ARG A 283 -23.08 16.80 3.51
N PRO A 284 -23.54 18.07 3.68
CA PRO A 284 -24.75 18.31 4.41
C PRO A 284 -25.85 17.45 3.78
N HIS A 285 -26.56 16.67 4.60
CA HIS A 285 -27.73 15.94 4.09
C HIS A 285 -28.66 16.98 3.45
N PRO A 286 -29.06 16.84 2.18
CA PRO A 286 -30.12 17.68 1.65
C PRO A 286 -31.31 17.51 2.60
N ALA A 287 -31.87 18.63 3.07
CA ALA A 287 -33.08 18.58 3.86
C ALA A 287 -34.09 17.73 3.09
N SER A 288 -34.72 16.77 3.77
CA SER A 288 -35.59 15.78 3.15
C SER A 288 -36.79 16.41 2.38
N GLU A 289 -37.06 17.67 2.59
CA GLU A 289 -38.02 18.50 1.86
C GLU A 289 -37.62 19.97 1.95
N THR A 290 -37.47 20.63 0.78
CA THR A 290 -37.41 22.10 0.73
C THR A 290 -38.84 22.59 0.51
N THR A 291 -39.53 22.92 1.59
CA THR A 291 -40.84 23.58 1.50
C THR A 291 -40.62 25.08 1.25
N VAL A 292 -40.91 25.51 0.04
CA VAL A 292 -40.98 26.94 -0.27
C VAL A 292 -42.44 27.37 -0.19
N ALA A 293 -42.73 28.32 0.68
CA ALA A 293 -44.09 28.83 0.79
C ALA A 293 -44.54 29.47 -0.54
N LEU A 294 -45.75 29.18 -0.98
CA LEU A 294 -46.30 29.67 -2.23
C LEU A 294 -46.27 31.21 -2.33
N GLN A 295 -46.36 31.88 -1.18
CA GLN A 295 -46.26 33.32 -1.04
C GLN A 295 -44.86 33.87 -1.41
N ASP A 296 -43.80 33.17 -1.00
CA ASP A 296 -42.42 33.57 -1.29
C ASP A 296 -42.09 33.35 -2.79
N MET A 297 -42.60 32.28 -3.39
CA MET A 297 -42.51 32.10 -4.85
C MET A 297 -43.24 33.20 -5.64
N ARG A 298 -44.43 33.60 -5.19
CA ARG A 298 -45.16 34.70 -5.84
C ARG A 298 -44.47 36.05 -5.66
N ALA A 299 -43.77 36.29 -4.57
CA ALA A 299 -42.99 37.48 -4.35
C ALA A 299 -41.79 37.58 -5.27
N MET A 300 -41.11 36.45 -5.56
CA MET A 300 -39.96 36.38 -6.48
C MET A 300 -40.37 36.56 -7.95
N LEU A 301 -41.62 36.32 -8.32
CA LEU A 301 -42.15 36.41 -9.67
C LEU A 301 -42.81 37.76 -10.01
N ARG A 302 -42.88 38.73 -9.08
CA ARG A 302 -43.38 40.07 -9.38
C ARG A 302 -42.25 40.88 -10.03
N PRO A 303 -42.42 41.32 -11.32
CA PRO A 303 -41.49 42.29 -11.92
C PRO A 303 -41.60 43.61 -11.18
N ALA A 304 -40.42 44.26 -11.04
CA ALA A 304 -40.30 45.60 -10.44
C ALA A 304 -40.93 46.67 -11.32
#